data_d61cb23d475552cdffa3d872e0129808
#
_entry.id   d61cb23d475552cdffa3d872e0129808
#
_cell.length_a   1.000
_cell.length_b   1.000
_cell.length_c   1.000
_cell.angle_alpha   90.00
_cell.angle_beta   90.00
_cell.angle_gamma   90.00
#
_symmetry.space_group_name_H-M   'P 1'
#
loop_
_entity.id
_entity.type
_entity.pdbx_description
1 polymer ?
#
loop_
_entity_poly.entity_id
_entity_poly.type
_entity_poly.pdbx_seq_one_letter_code
_entity_poly.pdbx_strand_id
1 'polypeptide(L)'
;MSPAVSPRVVLVGPMGAGKTSVLDAVCFALYGDVPGDRGSAKRLRADQAAPGVRPRVELELSVAGRRLRLVRTPAWEREKLRGTGTTTEQASVVLAERLPDGEWRTLSTRLDETGHLVGDLLGMTLTQFTQVAMLPQGRFQAFLRAKSEDRHKLLQQLFRTGRFEDVEAWLRDHRTALRRESGRLQQVVADLASRVSETADVQ
;
A
#
# COMPACT_ATOMS: atom_id res chain seq x y z
N MET A 1 4.35 -31.73 -2.42
CA MET A 1 5.12 -30.48 -2.67
C MET A 1 5.46 -29.88 -1.31
N SER A 2 6.71 -29.98 -0.88
CA SER A 2 7.15 -29.35 0.38
C SER A 2 7.08 -27.82 0.22
N PRO A 3 6.55 -27.08 1.21
CA PRO A 3 6.58 -25.62 1.16
C PRO A 3 8.04 -25.17 1.17
N ALA A 4 8.45 -24.43 0.14
CA ALA A 4 9.75 -23.81 0.10
C ALA A 4 9.86 -22.88 1.32
N VAL A 5 10.72 -23.23 2.26
CA VAL A 5 11.00 -22.38 3.43
C VAL A 5 11.68 -21.12 2.91
N SER A 6 10.95 -20.01 2.90
CA SER A 6 11.52 -18.72 2.56
C SER A 6 12.66 -18.40 3.53
N PRO A 7 13.85 -18.02 3.04
CA PRO A 7 14.97 -17.69 3.91
C PRO A 7 14.60 -16.52 4.82
N ARG A 8 14.77 -16.71 6.13
CA ARG A 8 14.59 -15.65 7.12
C ARG A 8 15.92 -14.96 7.33
N VAL A 9 15.91 -13.62 7.24
CA VAL A 9 17.10 -12.81 7.49
C VAL A 9 16.93 -12.11 8.84
N VAL A 10 17.94 -12.23 9.69
CA VAL A 10 18.00 -11.56 10.99
C VAL A 10 19.13 -10.52 10.94
N LEU A 11 18.78 -9.25 11.14
CA LEU A 11 19.74 -8.17 11.24
C LEU A 11 20.15 -7.98 12.69
N VAL A 12 21.37 -8.37 13.03
CA VAL A 12 21.95 -8.26 14.38
C VAL A 12 23.07 -7.22 14.38
N GLY A 13 23.14 -6.44 15.46
CA GLY A 13 24.20 -5.45 15.63
C GLY A 13 23.90 -4.50 16.80
N PRO A 14 24.89 -3.75 17.29
CA PRO A 14 24.72 -2.76 18.37
C PRO A 14 23.73 -1.66 18.00
N MET A 15 23.33 -0.87 18.98
CA MET A 15 22.51 0.32 18.75
C MET A 15 23.28 1.30 17.84
N GLY A 16 22.62 1.87 16.85
CA GLY A 16 23.26 2.75 15.86
C GLY A 16 23.93 2.06 14.66
N ALA A 17 24.00 0.72 14.61
CA ALA A 17 24.61 -0.02 13.50
C ALA A 17 23.85 0.04 12.15
N GLY A 18 22.85 0.89 12.02
CA GLY A 18 22.13 1.07 10.74
C GLY A 18 21.06 0.03 10.41
N LYS A 19 20.65 -0.82 11.36
CA LYS A 19 19.60 -1.84 11.12
C LYS A 19 18.30 -1.24 10.57
N THR A 20 17.86 -0.13 11.16
CA THR A 20 16.67 0.61 10.71
C THR A 20 16.90 1.23 9.34
N SER A 21 18.12 1.67 9.04
CA SER A 21 18.45 2.28 7.74
C SER A 21 18.29 1.29 6.57
N VAL A 22 18.52 -0.01 6.80
CA VAL A 22 18.26 -1.05 5.78
C VAL A 22 16.77 -1.14 5.49
N LEU A 23 15.93 -1.09 6.53
CA LEU A 23 14.48 -1.10 6.38
C LEU A 23 13.96 0.19 5.72
N ASP A 24 14.51 1.34 6.12
CA ASP A 24 14.22 2.63 5.50
C ASP A 24 14.61 2.62 4.01
N ALA A 25 15.74 1.99 3.65
CA ALA A 25 16.17 1.83 2.26
C ALA A 25 15.18 0.98 1.44
N VAL A 26 14.63 -0.09 2.02
CA VAL A 26 13.58 -0.89 1.37
C VAL A 26 12.33 -0.04 1.11
N CYS A 27 11.87 0.73 2.09
CA CYS A 27 10.74 1.63 1.92
C CYS A 27 11.02 2.70 0.86
N PHE A 28 12.19 3.29 0.89
CA PHE A 28 12.58 4.30 -0.08
C PHE A 28 12.65 3.70 -1.49
N ALA A 29 13.22 2.52 -1.66
CA ALA A 29 13.27 1.85 -2.97
C ALA A 29 11.86 1.62 -3.53
N LEU A 30 10.93 1.12 -2.72
CA LEU A 30 9.57 0.78 -3.13
C LEU A 30 8.72 2.04 -3.36
N TYR A 31 8.68 2.95 -2.40
CA TYR A 31 7.71 4.05 -2.37
C TYR A 31 8.32 5.44 -2.64
N GLY A 32 9.65 5.56 -2.64
CA GLY A 32 10.34 6.85 -2.80
C GLY A 32 10.32 7.71 -1.53
N ASP A 33 9.88 7.14 -0.41
CA ASP A 33 9.77 7.81 0.87
C ASP A 33 10.11 6.83 2.00
N VAL A 34 10.36 7.34 3.20
CA VAL A 34 10.68 6.57 4.40
C VAL A 34 9.65 6.81 5.50
N PRO A 35 9.38 5.81 6.37
CA PRO A 35 8.37 5.95 7.41
C PRO A 35 8.76 6.93 8.51
N GLY A 36 7.78 7.70 8.99
CA GLY A 36 7.89 8.61 10.14
C GLY A 36 8.42 10.00 9.78
N ASP A 37 8.74 10.79 10.79
CA ASP A 37 9.16 12.20 10.67
C ASP A 37 10.53 12.38 9.97
N ARG A 38 11.20 11.28 9.64
CA ARG A 38 12.46 11.25 8.89
C ARG A 38 12.30 11.43 7.39
N GLY A 39 11.05 11.56 6.90
CA GLY A 39 10.64 11.61 5.49
C GLY A 39 11.14 12.79 4.66
N SER A 40 12.11 13.56 5.13
CA SER A 40 12.83 14.47 4.27
C SER A 40 13.86 13.68 3.46
N ALA A 41 13.62 13.49 2.16
CA ALA A 41 14.53 12.85 1.21
C ALA A 41 15.96 13.44 1.28
N LYS A 42 16.11 14.67 1.75
CA LYS A 42 17.39 15.36 2.01
C LYS A 42 18.23 14.69 3.11
N ARG A 43 17.64 13.89 4.00
CA ARG A 43 18.34 13.21 5.10
C ARG A 43 18.75 11.77 4.80
N LEU A 44 18.50 11.29 3.59
CA LEU A 44 18.82 9.90 3.21
C LEU A 44 20.29 9.73 2.80
N ARG A 45 21.04 10.83 2.67
CA ARG A 45 22.49 10.77 2.49
C ARG A 45 23.18 10.74 3.85
N ALA A 46 24.13 9.83 4.04
CA ALA A 46 24.93 9.80 5.26
C ALA A 46 25.79 11.07 5.38
N ASP A 47 25.81 11.69 6.57
CA ASP A 47 26.59 12.91 6.82
C ASP A 47 28.10 12.69 6.64
N GLN A 48 28.56 11.43 6.83
CA GLN A 48 29.96 11.02 6.65
C GLN A 48 30.31 10.62 5.21
N ALA A 49 29.36 10.66 4.29
CA ALA A 49 29.63 10.31 2.89
C ALA A 49 30.58 11.35 2.28
N ALA A 50 31.63 10.88 1.59
CA ALA A 50 32.59 11.74 0.91
C ALA A 50 31.88 12.70 -0.07
N PRO A 51 32.41 13.92 -0.28
CA PRO A 51 31.88 14.85 -1.27
C PRO A 51 31.72 14.18 -2.63
N GLY A 52 30.64 14.45 -3.35
CA GLY A 52 30.39 13.91 -4.68
C GLY A 52 29.84 12.47 -4.73
N VAL A 53 29.80 11.73 -3.61
CA VAL A 53 29.20 10.39 -3.58
C VAL A 53 27.68 10.51 -3.67
N ARG A 54 27.12 9.95 -4.72
CA ARG A 54 25.69 9.94 -5.02
C ARG A 54 24.96 8.93 -4.12
N PRO A 55 23.94 9.34 -3.32
CA PRO A 55 23.12 8.40 -2.59
C PRO A 55 22.30 7.54 -3.57
N ARG A 56 22.34 6.21 -3.39
CA ARG A 56 21.65 5.27 -4.26
C ARG A 56 21.16 4.08 -3.46
N VAL A 57 19.94 3.67 -3.72
CA VAL A 57 19.40 2.41 -3.22
C VAL A 57 19.06 1.53 -4.42
N GLU A 58 19.48 0.28 -4.37
CA GLU A 58 19.12 -0.74 -5.34
C GLU A 58 18.45 -1.89 -4.60
N LEU A 59 17.26 -2.29 -5.04
CA LEU A 59 16.47 -3.35 -4.47
C LEU A 59 16.02 -4.31 -5.56
N GLU A 60 16.39 -5.59 -5.44
CA GLU A 60 15.78 -6.67 -6.21
C GLU A 60 14.77 -7.41 -5.35
N LEU A 61 13.60 -7.71 -5.91
CA LEU A 61 12.55 -8.44 -5.21
C LEU A 61 11.78 -9.32 -6.20
N SER A 62 11.14 -10.36 -5.65
CA SER A 62 10.19 -11.18 -6.39
C SER A 62 8.80 -11.00 -5.80
N VAL A 63 7.84 -10.60 -6.61
CA VAL A 63 6.45 -10.39 -6.21
C VAL A 63 5.51 -10.86 -7.32
N ALA A 64 4.47 -11.60 -6.97
CA ALA A 64 3.51 -12.17 -7.93
C ALA A 64 4.17 -12.94 -9.09
N GLY A 65 5.26 -13.69 -8.80
CA GLY A 65 6.00 -14.47 -9.80
C GLY A 65 6.92 -13.65 -10.73
N ARG A 66 6.96 -12.33 -10.57
CA ARG A 66 7.81 -11.41 -11.35
C ARG A 66 9.05 -11.04 -10.55
N ARG A 67 10.21 -10.97 -11.17
CA ARG A 67 11.45 -10.48 -10.56
C ARG A 67 11.72 -9.05 -11.02
N LEU A 68 11.77 -8.15 -10.08
CA LEU A 68 11.87 -6.71 -10.32
C LEU A 68 13.15 -6.16 -9.70
N ARG A 69 13.70 -5.11 -10.32
CA ARG A 69 14.80 -4.30 -9.79
C ARG A 69 14.39 -2.84 -9.78
N LEU A 70 14.49 -2.23 -8.60
CA LEU A 70 14.30 -0.80 -8.41
C LEU A 70 15.64 -0.16 -8.06
N VAL A 71 15.96 0.91 -8.75
CA VAL A 71 17.13 1.76 -8.45
C VAL A 71 16.59 3.16 -8.21
N ARG A 72 16.78 3.69 -6.99
CA ARG A 72 16.38 5.06 -6.65
C ARG A 72 17.53 5.88 -6.12
N THR A 73 17.50 7.17 -6.46
CA THR A 73 18.35 8.21 -5.92
C THR A 73 17.45 9.31 -5.40
N PRO A 74 17.59 9.76 -4.14
CA PRO A 74 16.88 10.94 -3.64
C PRO A 74 17.44 12.21 -4.30
N ALA A 75 16.70 13.31 -4.20
CA ALA A 75 17.29 14.61 -4.51
C ALA A 75 18.43 14.92 -3.54
N TRP A 76 19.57 15.37 -4.04
CA TRP A 76 20.76 15.62 -3.23
C TRP A 76 21.59 16.79 -3.77
N GLU A 77 22.35 17.42 -2.89
CA GLU A 77 23.25 18.51 -3.26
C GLU A 77 24.61 17.97 -3.65
N ARG A 78 25.12 18.39 -4.78
CA ARG A 78 26.47 18.12 -5.25
C ARG A 78 27.18 19.41 -5.62
N GLU A 79 28.50 19.38 -5.64
CA GLU A 79 29.28 20.48 -6.14
C GLU A 79 29.01 20.74 -7.63
N LYS A 80 29.02 21.99 -8.04
CA LYS A 80 28.90 22.37 -9.43
C LYS A 80 30.09 21.88 -10.23
N LEU A 81 29.87 21.37 -11.41
CA LEU A 81 30.94 20.97 -12.33
C LEU A 81 31.75 22.16 -12.87
N ARG A 82 31.14 23.36 -12.86
CA ARG A 82 31.78 24.62 -13.28
C ARG A 82 31.37 25.72 -12.31
N GLY A 83 32.32 26.53 -11.85
CA GLY A 83 32.12 27.59 -10.86
C GLY A 83 32.12 27.06 -9.42
N THR A 84 31.88 27.94 -8.45
CA THR A 84 31.84 27.64 -7.01
C THR A 84 30.40 27.42 -6.55
N GLY A 85 30.22 26.62 -5.47
CA GLY A 85 28.94 26.35 -4.83
C GLY A 85 28.34 25.00 -5.21
N THR A 86 27.12 24.76 -4.71
CA THR A 86 26.38 23.49 -4.87
C THR A 86 25.23 23.64 -5.86
N THR A 87 24.77 22.52 -6.38
CA THR A 87 23.55 22.40 -7.18
C THR A 87 22.77 21.16 -6.75
N THR A 88 21.46 21.25 -6.83
CA THR A 88 20.58 20.12 -6.50
C THR A 88 20.41 19.20 -7.71
N GLU A 89 20.82 17.95 -7.59
CA GLU A 89 20.48 16.89 -8.52
C GLU A 89 19.11 16.33 -8.14
N GLN A 90 18.22 16.24 -9.12
CA GLN A 90 16.85 15.79 -8.88
C GLN A 90 16.78 14.31 -8.58
N ALA A 91 15.74 13.91 -7.84
CA ALA A 91 15.45 12.50 -7.58
C ALA A 91 15.25 11.73 -8.88
N SER A 92 15.70 10.48 -8.91
CA SER A 92 15.52 9.59 -10.06
C SER A 92 15.14 8.19 -9.63
N VAL A 93 14.49 7.46 -10.55
CA VAL A 93 14.11 6.06 -10.37
C VAL A 93 14.29 5.31 -11.68
N VAL A 94 14.62 4.03 -11.57
CA VAL A 94 14.54 3.05 -12.66
C VAL A 94 13.86 1.82 -12.08
N LEU A 95 12.76 1.40 -12.70
CA LEU A 95 12.10 0.12 -12.44
C LEU A 95 12.32 -0.78 -13.65
N ALA A 96 12.86 -1.95 -13.42
CA ALA A 96 13.10 -2.96 -14.45
C ALA A 96 12.58 -4.33 -14.02
N GLU A 97 12.18 -5.15 -14.96
CA GLU A 97 11.74 -6.52 -14.79
C GLU A 97 12.73 -7.49 -15.46
N ARG A 98 13.02 -8.59 -14.79
CA ARG A 98 13.83 -9.65 -15.37
C ARG A 98 12.96 -10.55 -16.23
N LEU A 99 13.36 -10.68 -17.49
CA LEU A 99 12.71 -11.55 -18.47
C LEU A 99 13.15 -13.01 -18.30
N PRO A 100 12.43 -14.00 -18.88
CA PRO A 100 12.80 -15.41 -18.81
C PRO A 100 14.16 -15.73 -19.42
N ASP A 101 14.62 -14.94 -20.40
CA ASP A 101 15.96 -15.03 -21.01
C ASP A 101 17.09 -14.49 -20.11
N GLY A 102 16.72 -13.92 -18.95
CA GLY A 102 17.65 -13.36 -17.98
C GLY A 102 17.96 -11.88 -18.18
N GLU A 103 17.51 -11.27 -19.27
CA GLU A 103 17.69 -9.85 -19.54
C GLU A 103 16.78 -8.96 -18.70
N TRP A 104 17.21 -7.71 -18.51
CA TRP A 104 16.44 -6.70 -17.76
C TRP A 104 15.72 -5.75 -18.70
N ARG A 105 14.40 -5.74 -18.66
CA ARG A 105 13.56 -4.80 -19.39
C ARG A 105 13.15 -3.65 -18.47
N THR A 106 13.50 -2.42 -18.84
CA THR A 106 13.03 -1.23 -18.14
C THR A 106 11.52 -1.07 -18.33
N LEU A 107 10.81 -0.95 -17.21
CA LEU A 107 9.36 -0.70 -17.20
C LEU A 107 9.05 0.78 -17.08
N SER A 108 9.79 1.52 -16.23
CA SER A 108 9.62 2.95 -16.06
C SER A 108 10.87 3.63 -15.52
N THR A 109 11.03 4.91 -15.86
CA THR A 109 12.03 5.83 -15.28
C THR A 109 11.39 7.07 -14.67
N ARG A 110 10.05 7.12 -14.61
CA ARG A 110 9.28 8.22 -14.04
C ARG A 110 8.89 7.92 -12.60
N LEU A 111 8.98 8.92 -11.73
CA LEU A 111 8.70 8.76 -10.29
C LEU A 111 7.23 8.44 -10.04
N ASP A 112 6.32 9.15 -10.70
CA ASP A 112 4.87 8.97 -10.60
C ASP A 112 4.42 7.59 -11.09
N GLU A 113 4.82 7.22 -12.31
CA GLU A 113 4.47 5.94 -12.93
C GLU A 113 5.01 4.76 -12.13
N THR A 114 6.28 4.83 -11.68
CA THR A 114 6.87 3.80 -10.82
C THR A 114 6.11 3.67 -9.51
N GLY A 115 5.66 4.79 -8.91
CA GLY A 115 4.85 4.79 -7.70
C GLY A 115 3.53 4.03 -7.89
N HIS A 116 2.82 4.27 -8.98
CA HIS A 116 1.59 3.56 -9.32
C HIS A 116 1.84 2.06 -9.56
N LEU A 117 2.83 1.71 -10.40
CA LEU A 117 3.17 0.31 -10.69
C LEU A 117 3.53 -0.49 -9.43
N VAL A 118 4.32 0.09 -8.53
CA VAL A 118 4.67 -0.56 -7.26
C VAL A 118 3.45 -0.67 -6.34
N GLY A 119 2.64 0.37 -6.25
CA GLY A 119 1.40 0.38 -5.48
C GLY A 119 0.43 -0.71 -5.93
N ASP A 120 0.24 -0.87 -7.23
CA ASP A 120 -0.62 -1.90 -7.81
C ASP A 120 -0.07 -3.32 -7.60
N LEU A 121 1.24 -3.51 -7.78
CA LEU A 121 1.89 -4.80 -7.58
C LEU A 121 1.84 -5.27 -6.13
N LEU A 122 2.12 -4.38 -5.18
CA LEU A 122 2.13 -4.71 -3.76
C LEU A 122 0.73 -4.70 -3.16
N GLY A 123 -0.19 -3.98 -3.78
CA GLY A 123 -1.54 -3.85 -3.27
C GLY A 123 -1.65 -3.05 -1.98
N MET A 124 -0.62 -2.31 -1.57
CA MET A 124 -0.59 -1.56 -0.30
C MET A 124 0.21 -0.26 -0.42
N THR A 125 -0.19 0.72 0.36
CA THR A 125 0.52 2.01 0.50
C THR A 125 1.76 1.86 1.40
N LEU A 126 2.64 2.88 1.41
CA LEU A 126 3.78 2.94 2.34
C LEU A 126 3.34 2.76 3.80
N THR A 127 2.26 3.43 4.21
CA THR A 127 1.74 3.34 5.59
C THR A 127 1.32 1.92 5.92
N GLN A 128 0.58 1.27 5.04
CA GLN A 128 0.16 -0.12 5.19
C GLN A 128 1.36 -1.07 5.20
N PHE A 129 2.29 -0.91 4.27
CA PHE A 129 3.51 -1.71 4.20
C PHE A 129 4.32 -1.63 5.49
N THR A 130 4.49 -0.42 6.03
CA THR A 130 5.20 -0.20 7.30
C THR A 130 4.50 -0.86 8.49
N GLN A 131 3.19 -0.86 8.50
CA GLN A 131 2.41 -1.46 9.60
C GLN A 131 2.43 -2.99 9.56
N VAL A 132 2.55 -3.59 8.37
CA VAL A 132 2.45 -5.05 8.18
C VAL A 132 3.78 -5.72 8.06
N ALA A 133 4.62 -5.20 7.15
CA ALA A 133 5.85 -5.86 6.76
C ALA A 133 7.04 -5.47 7.66
N MET A 134 7.04 -4.24 8.19
CA MET A 134 8.19 -3.73 8.92
C MET A 134 8.01 -3.70 10.44
N LEU A 135 6.78 -3.66 10.94
CA LEU A 135 6.46 -3.60 12.37
C LEU A 135 7.42 -2.70 13.15
N PRO A 136 7.44 -1.38 12.91
CA PRO A 136 8.39 -0.48 13.54
C PRO A 136 8.35 -0.62 15.06
N GLN A 137 9.52 -0.52 15.69
CA GLN A 137 9.67 -0.59 17.14
C GLN A 137 8.70 0.37 17.84
N GLY A 138 7.90 -0.13 18.77
CA GLY A 138 6.86 0.62 19.51
C GLY A 138 5.47 0.65 18.85
N ARG A 139 5.33 0.58 17.54
CA ARG A 139 4.00 0.58 16.88
C ARG A 139 3.26 -0.75 17.00
N PHE A 140 3.98 -1.87 17.09
CA PHE A 140 3.37 -3.18 17.36
C PHE A 140 2.70 -3.22 18.74
N GLN A 141 3.34 -2.66 19.77
CA GLN A 141 2.74 -2.53 21.09
C GLN A 141 1.50 -1.60 21.07
N ALA A 142 1.56 -0.51 20.30
CA ALA A 142 0.41 0.38 20.13
C ALA A 142 -0.75 -0.36 19.43
N PHE A 143 -0.48 -1.16 18.41
CA PHE A 143 -1.48 -2.01 17.75
C PHE A 143 -2.10 -3.04 18.70
N LEU A 144 -1.26 -3.73 19.51
CA LEU A 144 -1.76 -4.72 20.47
C LEU A 144 -2.60 -4.09 21.60
N ARG A 145 -2.27 -2.86 22.00
CA ARG A 145 -2.99 -2.09 23.04
C ARG A 145 -4.14 -1.27 22.50
N ALA A 146 -4.27 -1.12 21.18
CA ALA A 146 -5.36 -0.38 20.56
C ALA A 146 -6.71 -1.01 20.89
N LYS A 147 -7.74 -0.19 21.01
CA LYS A 147 -9.13 -0.65 21.18
C LYS A 147 -9.54 -1.51 19.99
N SER A 148 -10.52 -2.39 20.20
CA SER A 148 -10.99 -3.32 19.17
C SER A 148 -11.42 -2.62 17.88
N GLU A 149 -12.06 -1.45 18.00
CA GLU A 149 -12.51 -0.62 16.87
C GLU A 149 -11.35 -0.07 16.04
N ASP A 150 -10.28 0.41 16.70
CA ASP A 150 -9.11 0.95 16.03
C ASP A 150 -8.32 -0.16 15.34
N ARG A 151 -8.19 -1.33 15.97
CA ARG A 151 -7.60 -2.52 15.34
C ARG A 151 -8.41 -2.98 14.14
N HIS A 152 -9.74 -2.96 14.23
CA HIS A 152 -10.63 -3.31 13.13
C HIS A 152 -10.41 -2.39 11.92
N LYS A 153 -10.42 -1.07 12.13
CA LYS A 153 -10.13 -0.08 11.07
C LYS A 153 -8.77 -0.29 10.42
N LEU A 154 -7.73 -0.55 11.23
CA LEU A 154 -6.39 -0.83 10.71
C LEU A 154 -6.36 -2.11 9.87
N LEU A 155 -7.02 -3.18 10.32
CA LEU A 155 -7.13 -4.44 9.58
C LEU A 155 -7.96 -4.27 8.30
N GLN A 156 -9.04 -3.50 8.32
CA GLN A 156 -9.83 -3.18 7.15
C GLN A 156 -9.02 -2.44 6.08
N GLN A 157 -8.26 -1.42 6.49
CA GLN A 157 -7.35 -0.68 5.61
C GLN A 157 -6.27 -1.60 5.04
N LEU A 158 -5.74 -2.50 5.88
CA LEU A 158 -4.70 -3.43 5.54
C LEU A 158 -5.14 -4.45 4.48
N PHE A 159 -6.28 -5.09 4.72
CA PHE A 159 -6.82 -6.14 3.86
C PHE A 159 -7.72 -5.59 2.75
N ARG A 160 -7.85 -4.26 2.62
CA ARG A 160 -8.73 -3.58 1.64
C ARG A 160 -10.14 -4.16 1.65
N THR A 161 -10.66 -4.45 2.84
CA THR A 161 -12.00 -5.04 3.00
C THR A 161 -13.13 -4.03 2.83
N GLY A 162 -12.84 -2.73 2.69
CA GLY A 162 -13.84 -1.68 2.48
C GLY A 162 -14.79 -1.97 1.31
N ARG A 163 -14.30 -2.57 0.22
CA ARG A 163 -15.15 -3.00 -0.89
C ARG A 163 -16.25 -3.99 -0.49
N PHE A 164 -16.03 -4.80 0.55
CA PHE A 164 -17.04 -5.73 1.03
C PHE A 164 -18.08 -5.01 1.89
N GLU A 165 -17.70 -3.94 2.56
CA GLU A 165 -18.63 -3.06 3.30
C GLU A 165 -19.55 -2.31 2.34
N ASP A 166 -19.02 -1.82 1.23
CA ASP A 166 -19.83 -1.17 0.17
C ASP A 166 -20.85 -2.16 -0.40
N VAL A 167 -20.45 -3.41 -0.65
CA VAL A 167 -21.36 -4.48 -1.11
C VAL A 167 -22.38 -4.82 -0.03
N GLU A 168 -21.97 -4.93 1.23
CA GLU A 168 -22.89 -5.19 2.34
C GLU A 168 -23.91 -4.07 2.52
N ALA A 169 -23.47 -2.80 2.46
CA ALA A 169 -24.36 -1.65 2.52
C ALA A 169 -25.36 -1.67 1.36
N TRP A 170 -24.89 -1.88 0.14
CA TRP A 170 -25.73 -1.99 -1.05
C TRP A 170 -26.77 -3.12 -0.90
N LEU A 171 -26.35 -4.31 -0.45
CA LEU A 171 -27.27 -5.44 -0.23
C LEU A 171 -28.32 -5.13 0.84
N ARG A 172 -27.94 -4.45 1.91
CA ARG A 172 -28.85 -4.02 3.00
C ARG A 172 -29.90 -3.05 2.50
N ASP A 173 -29.46 -2.06 1.71
CA ASP A 173 -30.37 -1.05 1.13
C ASP A 173 -31.31 -1.68 0.11
N HIS A 174 -30.78 -2.52 -0.76
CA HIS A 174 -31.56 -3.23 -1.77
C HIS A 174 -32.60 -4.17 -1.14
N ARG A 175 -32.21 -4.90 -0.10
CA ARG A 175 -33.16 -5.73 0.69
C ARG A 175 -34.27 -4.89 1.30
N THR A 176 -33.94 -3.71 1.81
CA THR A 176 -34.90 -2.80 2.44
C THR A 176 -35.89 -2.27 1.40
N ALA A 177 -35.40 -1.89 0.22
CA ALA A 177 -36.23 -1.44 -0.89
C ALA A 177 -37.19 -2.55 -1.38
N LEU A 178 -36.68 -3.77 -1.57
CA LEU A 178 -37.50 -4.92 -1.96
C LEU A 178 -38.57 -5.27 -0.93
N ARG A 179 -38.25 -5.20 0.35
CA ARG A 179 -39.24 -5.42 1.42
C ARG A 179 -40.35 -4.39 1.39
N ARG A 180 -40.02 -3.11 1.18
CA ARG A 180 -41.03 -2.04 1.06
C ARG A 180 -41.94 -2.28 -0.14
N GLU A 181 -41.37 -2.62 -1.29
CA GLU A 181 -42.14 -2.87 -2.52
C GLU A 181 -43.00 -4.13 -2.37
N SER A 182 -42.50 -5.22 -1.79
CA SER A 182 -43.28 -6.41 -1.47
C SER A 182 -44.47 -6.11 -0.57
N GLY A 183 -44.23 -5.31 0.51
CA GLY A 183 -45.31 -4.89 1.43
C GLY A 183 -46.36 -4.04 0.71
N ARG A 184 -45.94 -3.11 -0.16
CA ARG A 184 -46.88 -2.33 -0.98
C ARG A 184 -47.75 -3.19 -1.89
N LEU A 185 -47.12 -4.14 -2.58
CA LEU A 185 -47.87 -5.06 -3.48
C LEU A 185 -48.80 -5.96 -2.69
N GLN A 186 -48.42 -6.47 -1.53
CA GLN A 186 -49.27 -7.26 -0.67
C GLN A 186 -50.50 -6.46 -0.22
N GLN A 187 -50.33 -5.17 0.11
CA GLN A 187 -51.42 -4.30 0.50
C GLN A 187 -52.39 -4.05 -0.67
N VAL A 188 -51.86 -3.81 -1.88
CA VAL A 188 -52.71 -3.69 -3.10
C VAL A 188 -53.52 -4.96 -3.35
N VAL A 189 -52.89 -6.12 -3.21
CA VAL A 189 -53.59 -7.41 -3.37
C VAL A 189 -54.68 -7.59 -2.31
N ALA A 190 -54.40 -7.26 -1.08
CA ALA A 190 -55.39 -7.34 0.02
C ALA A 190 -56.58 -6.39 -0.20
N ASP A 191 -56.31 -5.15 -0.65
CA ASP A 191 -57.38 -4.18 -0.98
C ASP A 191 -58.23 -4.64 -2.19
N LEU A 192 -57.63 -5.24 -3.20
CA LEU A 192 -58.34 -5.77 -4.33
C LEU A 192 -59.18 -6.99 -3.92
N ALA A 193 -58.66 -7.89 -3.07
CA ALA A 193 -59.36 -9.06 -2.59
C ALA A 193 -60.58 -8.65 -1.72
N SER A 194 -60.46 -7.64 -0.84
CA SER A 194 -61.59 -7.14 -0.04
C SER A 194 -62.71 -6.56 -0.90
N ARG A 195 -62.36 -5.80 -1.95
CA ARG A 195 -63.35 -5.27 -2.92
C ARG A 195 -64.11 -6.36 -3.67
N VAL A 196 -63.41 -7.43 -4.05
CA VAL A 196 -64.05 -8.59 -4.71
C VAL A 196 -64.99 -9.28 -3.76
N SER A 197 -64.60 -9.45 -2.48
CA SER A 197 -65.51 -10.05 -1.48
C SER A 197 -66.74 -9.20 -1.23
N GLU A 198 -66.59 -7.87 -1.09
CA GLU A 198 -67.73 -6.95 -0.90
C GLU A 198 -68.69 -6.97 -2.09
N THR A 199 -68.18 -7.14 -3.33
CA THR A 199 -69.07 -7.25 -4.48
C THR A 199 -69.77 -8.62 -4.63
N ALA A 200 -69.17 -9.68 -4.07
CA ALA A 200 -69.78 -11.03 -4.07
C ALA A 200 -70.88 -11.18 -3.02
N ASP A 201 -70.80 -10.46 -1.90
CA ASP A 201 -71.81 -10.49 -0.83
C ASP A 201 -73.05 -9.64 -1.13
N VAL A 202 -73.13 -8.93 -2.24
CA VAL A 202 -74.24 -8.05 -2.67
C VAL A 202 -75.19 -8.74 -3.66
N GLN A 203 -74.92 -9.99 -4.07
CA GLN A 203 -75.77 -10.82 -4.90
C GLN A 203 -76.52 -11.89 -4.05
#